data_15625ef0f464e8817cfefe1fa1c64d1c
#
_entry.id   15625ef0f464e8817cfefe1fa1c64d1c
#
_cell.length_a   1.000
_cell.length_b   1.000
_cell.length_c   1.000
_cell.angle_alpha   90.00
_cell.angle_beta   90.00
_cell.angle_gamma   90.00
#
_symmetry.space_group_name_H-M   'P 1'
#
loop_
_entity.id
_entity.type
_entity.pdbx_description
1 polymer ?
#
loop_
_entity_poly.entity_id
_entity_poly.type
_entity_poly.pdbx_seq_one_letter_code
_entity_poly.pdbx_strand_id
1 'polypeptide(L)'
;MVATDKLFAGSIPEIYDRYLVPLIFEPYALDLAARLAEINPQHVLETAAGTGVVTRAIAPRLSEAARLTVTDLNQPMLDRAKAQQPHDGRIAWKQADALALPFEDQSFDAVVCQFGAMFFPDKVQGYKEARRVLKPGGRFLFNVWDKISENDFADVVTQALAGLFPQDPPRFMARTPHGYHDVERIRADLSAAGFTNVSIDAKDERSKASSPSDPAIAYSGYPVEE
;
A
#
# COMPACT_ATOMS: atom_id res chain seq x y z
N MET A 1 -3.69 -12.70 11.37
CA MET A 1 -4.05 -11.27 11.33
C MET A 1 -5.35 -11.12 12.10
N VAL A 2 -5.37 -10.22 13.09
CA VAL A 2 -6.58 -9.95 13.87
C VAL A 2 -7.52 -9.10 13.02
N ALA A 3 -8.85 -9.20 13.22
CA ALA A 3 -9.84 -8.47 12.40
C ALA A 3 -9.64 -6.94 12.47
N THR A 4 -9.15 -6.43 13.59
CA THR A 4 -8.86 -5.03 13.84
C THR A 4 -7.68 -4.47 13.02
N ASP A 5 -6.75 -5.30 12.57
CA ASP A 5 -5.57 -4.90 11.80
C ASP A 5 -5.89 -4.23 10.45
N LYS A 6 -7.15 -4.33 10.00
CA LYS A 6 -7.62 -3.82 8.71
C LYS A 6 -8.54 -2.61 8.83
N LEU A 7 -8.87 -2.17 10.04
CA LEU A 7 -9.83 -1.08 10.27
C LEU A 7 -9.09 0.26 10.34
N PHE A 8 -9.17 1.01 9.25
CA PHE A 8 -8.70 2.39 9.15
C PHE A 8 -9.91 3.33 9.10
N ALA A 9 -10.46 3.65 10.26
CA ALA A 9 -11.69 4.45 10.41
C ALA A 9 -11.52 5.60 11.43
N GLY A 10 -12.53 6.43 11.61
CA GLY A 10 -12.49 7.57 12.55
C GLY A 10 -11.49 8.64 12.09
N SER A 11 -10.59 9.07 12.99
CA SER A 11 -9.56 10.08 12.70
C SER A 11 -8.30 9.51 12.03
N ILE A 12 -8.18 8.18 11.92
CA ILE A 12 -6.99 7.51 11.37
C ILE A 12 -6.65 7.97 9.95
N PRO A 13 -7.59 8.07 8.98
CA PRO A 13 -7.28 8.55 7.63
C PRO A 13 -6.68 9.94 7.58
N GLU A 14 -7.08 10.84 8.48
CA GLU A 14 -6.54 12.21 8.53
C GLU A 14 -5.12 12.24 9.09
N ILE A 15 -4.86 11.55 10.20
CA ILE A 15 -3.53 11.43 10.82
C ILE A 15 -2.56 10.75 9.84
N TYR A 16 -3.00 9.68 9.20
CA TYR A 16 -2.25 8.94 8.19
C TYR A 16 -1.83 9.86 7.03
N ASP A 17 -2.77 10.56 6.45
CA ASP A 17 -2.53 11.44 5.30
C ASP A 17 -1.64 12.63 5.65
N ARG A 18 -1.85 13.23 6.83
CA ARG A 18 -1.12 14.43 7.26
C ARG A 18 0.32 14.15 7.71
N TYR A 19 0.54 13.04 8.40
CA TYR A 19 1.82 12.77 9.06
C TYR A 19 2.58 11.59 8.48
N LEU A 20 1.92 10.46 8.17
CA LEU A 20 2.61 9.28 7.64
C LEU A 20 2.92 9.41 6.14
N VAL A 21 2.01 9.95 5.35
CA VAL A 21 2.20 10.07 3.91
C VAL A 21 3.48 10.83 3.57
N PRO A 22 3.71 12.07 4.05
CA PRO A 22 4.95 12.80 3.74
C PRO A 22 6.17 12.20 4.42
N LEU A 23 6.00 11.51 5.56
CA LEU A 23 7.09 10.96 6.34
C LEU A 23 7.71 9.72 5.69
N ILE A 24 6.87 8.77 5.20
CA ILE A 24 7.36 7.45 4.77
C ILE A 24 6.77 6.94 3.44
N PHE A 25 5.68 7.50 2.89
CA PHE A 25 5.01 6.91 1.73
C PHE A 25 5.27 7.64 0.40
N GLU A 26 5.40 8.95 0.43
CA GLU A 26 5.46 9.77 -0.78
C GLU A 26 6.63 9.43 -1.71
N PRO A 27 7.88 9.22 -1.22
CA PRO A 27 9.00 8.88 -2.11
C PRO A 27 8.77 7.57 -2.87
N TYR A 28 8.16 6.59 -2.22
CA TYR A 28 7.84 5.30 -2.85
C TYR A 28 6.66 5.41 -3.83
N ALA A 29 5.69 6.27 -3.56
CA ALA A 29 4.60 6.55 -4.49
C ALA A 29 5.11 7.19 -5.78
N LEU A 30 6.08 8.09 -5.68
CA LEU A 30 6.73 8.73 -6.84
C LEU A 30 7.53 7.72 -7.66
N ASP A 31 8.26 6.81 -7.02
CA ASP A 31 9.00 5.73 -7.70
C ASP A 31 8.04 4.76 -8.41
N LEU A 32 6.99 4.33 -7.72
CA LEU A 32 6.00 3.42 -8.28
C LEU A 32 5.29 4.04 -9.49
N ALA A 33 4.95 5.33 -9.40
CA ALA A 33 4.34 6.08 -10.49
C ALA A 33 5.30 6.28 -11.69
N ALA A 34 6.60 6.45 -11.44
CA ALA A 34 7.61 6.51 -12.51
C ALA A 34 7.73 5.17 -13.25
N ARG A 35 7.83 4.06 -12.52
CA ARG A 35 7.86 2.70 -13.10
C ARG A 35 6.59 2.38 -13.88
N LEU A 36 5.43 2.83 -13.40
CA LEU A 36 4.16 2.66 -14.11
C LEU A 36 4.14 3.47 -15.41
N ALA A 37 4.66 4.69 -15.40
CA ALA A 37 4.70 5.53 -16.60
C ALA A 37 5.53 4.91 -17.73
N GLU A 38 6.59 4.14 -17.43
CA GLU A 38 7.40 3.42 -18.43
C GLU A 38 6.58 2.36 -19.18
N ILE A 39 5.51 1.83 -18.57
CA ILE A 39 4.61 0.86 -19.18
C ILE A 39 3.64 1.54 -20.16
N ASN A 40 3.35 2.82 -19.96
CA ASN A 40 2.35 3.60 -20.69
C ASN A 40 0.96 2.91 -20.77
N PRO A 41 0.38 2.51 -19.63
CA PRO A 41 -0.85 1.72 -19.58
C PRO A 41 -2.07 2.58 -19.93
N GLN A 42 -3.09 1.96 -20.54
CA GLN A 42 -4.37 2.61 -20.83
C GLN A 42 -5.42 2.36 -19.73
N HIS A 43 -5.34 1.21 -19.05
CA HIS A 43 -6.25 0.84 -17.96
C HIS A 43 -5.43 0.40 -16.77
N VAL A 44 -5.49 1.18 -15.70
CA VAL A 44 -4.76 0.93 -14.45
C VAL A 44 -5.75 0.63 -13.35
N LEU A 45 -5.44 -0.37 -12.53
CA LEU A 45 -6.11 -0.64 -11.27
C LEU A 45 -5.15 -0.34 -10.12
N GLU A 46 -5.54 0.49 -9.19
CA GLU A 46 -4.89 0.67 -7.90
C GLU A 46 -5.69 -0.07 -6.83
N THR A 47 -5.04 -0.98 -6.10
CA THR A 47 -5.62 -1.71 -4.97
C THR A 47 -5.02 -1.25 -3.66
N ALA A 48 -5.80 -1.27 -2.58
CA ALA A 48 -5.38 -0.79 -1.27
C ALA A 48 -4.82 0.65 -1.33
N ALA A 49 -5.56 1.54 -1.98
CA ALA A 49 -5.11 2.90 -2.30
C ALA A 49 -4.91 3.79 -1.06
N GLY A 50 -5.49 3.40 0.09
CA GLY A 50 -5.42 4.20 1.31
C GLY A 50 -5.98 5.60 1.08
N THR A 51 -5.24 6.63 1.48
CA THR A 51 -5.60 8.04 1.28
C THR A 51 -5.19 8.60 -0.09
N GLY A 52 -4.80 7.74 -1.05
CA GLY A 52 -4.60 8.10 -2.45
C GLY A 52 -3.25 8.75 -2.78
N VAL A 53 -2.20 8.51 -2.00
CA VAL A 53 -0.88 9.06 -2.30
C VAL A 53 -0.35 8.58 -3.65
N VAL A 54 -0.55 7.30 -3.99
CA VAL A 54 -0.15 6.73 -5.28
C VAL A 54 -1.06 7.24 -6.39
N THR A 55 -2.37 7.34 -6.16
CA THR A 55 -3.33 7.95 -7.09
C THR A 55 -2.85 9.34 -7.52
N ARG A 56 -2.51 10.20 -6.54
CA ARG A 56 -2.00 11.57 -6.80
C ARG A 56 -0.68 11.58 -7.58
N ALA A 57 0.19 10.60 -7.35
CA ALA A 57 1.45 10.47 -8.07
C ALA A 57 1.27 9.94 -9.51
N ILE A 58 0.33 9.02 -9.73
CA ILE A 58 0.05 8.37 -11.01
C ILE A 58 -0.73 9.30 -11.96
N ALA A 59 -1.82 9.93 -11.49
CA ALA A 59 -2.77 10.65 -12.33
C ALA A 59 -2.12 11.67 -13.29
N PRO A 60 -1.16 12.51 -12.88
CA PRO A 60 -0.51 13.46 -13.77
C PRO A 60 0.44 12.81 -14.79
N ARG A 61 0.79 11.53 -14.62
CA ARG A 61 1.71 10.81 -15.51
C ARG A 61 1.00 9.92 -16.53
N LEU A 62 -0.30 9.72 -16.38
CA LEU A 62 -1.10 8.96 -17.32
C LEU A 62 -1.47 9.77 -18.56
N SER A 63 -1.57 9.10 -19.72
CA SER A 63 -2.08 9.71 -20.93
C SER A 63 -3.53 10.20 -20.76
N GLU A 64 -3.98 11.15 -21.59
CA GLU A 64 -5.36 11.67 -21.54
C GLU A 64 -6.42 10.58 -21.78
N ALA A 65 -6.08 9.59 -22.61
CA ALA A 65 -6.97 8.47 -22.92
C ALA A 65 -7.02 7.38 -21.82
N ALA A 66 -6.03 7.36 -20.92
CA ALA A 66 -5.93 6.34 -19.89
C ALA A 66 -7.08 6.45 -18.87
N ARG A 67 -7.35 5.34 -18.20
CA ARG A 67 -8.33 5.23 -17.11
C ARG A 67 -7.66 4.63 -15.88
N LEU A 68 -7.91 5.23 -14.73
CA LEU A 68 -7.43 4.75 -13.43
C LEU A 68 -8.63 4.36 -12.57
N THR A 69 -8.69 3.10 -12.19
CA THR A 69 -9.65 2.61 -11.21
C THR A 69 -8.95 2.49 -9.86
N VAL A 70 -9.46 3.19 -8.86
CA VAL A 70 -8.88 3.26 -7.52
C VAL A 70 -9.76 2.49 -6.55
N THR A 71 -9.17 1.53 -5.83
CA THR A 71 -9.91 0.70 -4.88
C THR A 71 -9.23 0.61 -3.53
N ASP A 72 -10.06 0.49 -2.49
CA ASP A 72 -9.64 0.16 -1.13
C ASP A 72 -10.73 -0.67 -0.44
N LEU A 73 -10.35 -1.46 0.55
CA LEU A 73 -11.30 -2.20 1.38
C LEU A 73 -12.11 -1.26 2.28
N ASN A 74 -11.49 -0.17 2.74
CA ASN A 74 -12.05 0.78 3.70
C ASN A 74 -12.62 2.00 2.99
N GLN A 75 -13.95 2.14 2.99
CA GLN A 75 -14.62 3.30 2.38
C GLN A 75 -14.13 4.65 2.92
N PRO A 76 -13.88 4.85 4.23
CA PRO A 76 -13.36 6.13 4.75
C PRO A 76 -12.00 6.52 4.15
N MET A 77 -11.14 5.55 3.82
CA MET A 77 -9.88 5.81 3.13
C MET A 77 -10.11 6.31 1.70
N LEU A 78 -11.01 5.68 0.94
CA LEU A 78 -11.39 6.12 -0.40
C LEU A 78 -12.03 7.51 -0.41
N ASP A 79 -12.90 7.80 0.56
CA ASP A 79 -13.54 9.10 0.69
C ASP A 79 -12.49 10.19 0.92
N ARG A 80 -11.50 9.93 1.77
CA ARG A 80 -10.35 10.81 2.00
C ARG A 80 -9.52 10.97 0.72
N ALA A 81 -9.17 9.87 0.06
CA ALA A 81 -8.42 9.88 -1.18
C ALA A 81 -9.09 10.74 -2.25
N LYS A 82 -10.40 10.54 -2.43
CA LYS A 82 -11.21 11.31 -3.39
C LYS A 82 -11.27 12.79 -3.04
N ALA A 83 -11.37 13.14 -1.76
CA ALA A 83 -11.40 14.54 -1.30
C ALA A 83 -10.07 15.26 -1.52
N GLN A 84 -8.95 14.53 -1.49
CA GLN A 84 -7.60 15.09 -1.71
C GLN A 84 -7.19 15.12 -3.20
N GLN A 85 -7.86 14.38 -4.05
CA GLN A 85 -7.56 14.31 -5.47
C GLN A 85 -8.24 15.47 -6.23
N PRO A 86 -7.51 16.29 -6.98
CA PRO A 86 -8.13 17.21 -7.92
C PRO A 86 -9.08 16.48 -8.88
N HIS A 87 -10.18 17.13 -9.25
CA HIS A 87 -11.14 16.49 -10.14
C HIS A 87 -10.48 16.02 -11.44
N ASP A 88 -10.60 14.74 -11.71
CA ASP A 88 -10.07 14.10 -12.91
C ASP A 88 -11.07 13.06 -13.42
N GLY A 89 -11.69 13.32 -14.54
CA GLY A 89 -12.70 12.42 -15.14
C GLY A 89 -12.16 11.06 -15.60
N ARG A 90 -10.84 10.86 -15.56
CA ARG A 90 -10.21 9.56 -15.86
C ARG A 90 -10.22 8.60 -14.67
N ILE A 91 -10.52 9.10 -13.45
CA ILE A 91 -10.43 8.33 -12.20
C ILE A 91 -11.81 7.83 -11.77
N ALA A 92 -11.93 6.53 -11.63
CA ALA A 92 -13.09 5.87 -11.04
C ALA A 92 -12.75 5.34 -9.64
N TRP A 93 -13.63 5.56 -8.67
CA TRP A 93 -13.48 5.15 -7.27
C TRP A 93 -14.44 4.02 -6.94
N LYS A 94 -13.95 2.92 -6.35
CA LYS A 94 -14.79 1.78 -6.00
C LYS A 94 -14.27 1.06 -4.77
N GLN A 95 -15.11 0.88 -3.75
CA GLN A 95 -14.77 -0.01 -2.64
C GLN A 95 -14.67 -1.45 -3.14
N ALA A 96 -13.54 -2.11 -2.83
CA ALA A 96 -13.32 -3.51 -3.21
C ALA A 96 -12.31 -4.21 -2.29
N ASP A 97 -12.53 -5.51 -2.10
CA ASP A 97 -11.54 -6.40 -1.52
C ASP A 97 -10.55 -6.87 -2.59
N ALA A 98 -9.25 -6.68 -2.35
CA ALA A 98 -8.20 -7.12 -3.26
C ALA A 98 -8.15 -8.66 -3.41
N LEU A 99 -8.79 -9.41 -2.51
CA LEU A 99 -8.88 -10.87 -2.58
C LEU A 99 -10.08 -11.36 -3.41
N ALA A 100 -10.99 -10.45 -3.80
CA ALA A 100 -12.18 -10.74 -4.59
C ALA A 100 -12.55 -9.51 -5.44
N LEU A 101 -11.71 -9.18 -6.42
CA LEU A 101 -11.85 -7.98 -7.25
C LEU A 101 -13.11 -8.06 -8.14
N PRO A 102 -14.03 -7.07 -8.05
CA PRO A 102 -15.28 -7.07 -8.80
C PRO A 102 -15.09 -6.53 -10.24
N PHE A 103 -14.11 -7.08 -10.94
CA PHE A 103 -13.76 -6.75 -12.33
C PHE A 103 -13.64 -8.00 -13.18
N GLU A 104 -13.91 -7.84 -14.46
CA GLU A 104 -13.75 -8.90 -15.46
C GLU A 104 -12.28 -9.32 -15.61
N ASP A 105 -12.06 -10.55 -16.05
CA ASP A 105 -10.73 -11.05 -16.39
C ASP A 105 -10.10 -10.16 -17.47
N GLN A 106 -8.79 -9.98 -17.41
CA GLN A 106 -8.01 -9.32 -18.46
C GLN A 106 -8.50 -7.91 -18.79
N SER A 107 -8.91 -7.14 -17.78
CA SER A 107 -9.44 -5.77 -17.94
C SER A 107 -8.38 -4.68 -17.87
N PHE A 108 -7.23 -4.95 -17.20
CA PHE A 108 -6.24 -3.94 -16.90
C PHE A 108 -4.87 -4.22 -17.53
N ASP A 109 -4.18 -3.15 -17.94
CA ASP A 109 -2.80 -3.22 -18.43
C ASP A 109 -1.79 -3.26 -17.28
N ALA A 110 -2.16 -2.64 -16.16
CA ALA A 110 -1.35 -2.63 -14.94
C ALA A 110 -2.23 -2.68 -13.68
N VAL A 111 -1.75 -3.39 -12.66
CA VAL A 111 -2.26 -3.36 -11.29
C VAL A 111 -1.17 -2.79 -10.39
N VAL A 112 -1.52 -1.88 -9.48
CA VAL A 112 -0.60 -1.21 -8.55
C VAL A 112 -1.09 -1.41 -7.13
N CYS A 113 -0.16 -1.71 -6.19
CA CYS A 113 -0.47 -1.88 -4.77
C CYS A 113 0.68 -1.38 -3.90
N GLN A 114 0.59 -0.17 -3.36
CA GLN A 114 1.63 0.33 -2.46
C GLN A 114 1.33 -0.02 -1.01
N PHE A 115 2.24 -0.76 -0.37
CA PHE A 115 2.19 -1.13 1.05
C PHE A 115 0.83 -1.71 1.50
N GLY A 116 0.09 -2.33 0.57
CA GLY A 116 -1.18 -2.99 0.86
C GLY A 116 -1.05 -4.51 1.01
N ALA A 117 -0.18 -5.14 0.21
CA ALA A 117 -0.09 -6.59 0.12
C ALA A 117 0.26 -7.28 1.45
N MET A 118 1.02 -6.62 2.34
CA MET A 118 1.33 -7.15 3.67
C MET A 118 0.09 -7.31 4.57
N PHE A 119 -0.98 -6.57 4.30
CA PHE A 119 -2.25 -6.68 5.03
C PHE A 119 -3.21 -7.75 4.47
N PHE A 120 -2.89 -8.37 3.34
CA PHE A 120 -3.74 -9.44 2.81
C PHE A 120 -3.66 -10.68 3.72
N PRO A 121 -4.79 -11.24 4.19
CA PRO A 121 -4.77 -12.46 4.99
C PRO A 121 -4.31 -13.67 4.17
N ASP A 122 -4.67 -13.71 2.89
CA ASP A 122 -4.20 -14.67 1.89
C ASP A 122 -3.54 -13.88 0.74
N LYS A 123 -2.20 -13.81 0.76
CA LYS A 123 -1.41 -13.08 -0.21
C LYS A 123 -1.48 -13.73 -1.59
N VAL A 124 -1.45 -15.05 -1.62
CA VAL A 124 -1.55 -15.82 -2.87
C VAL A 124 -2.89 -15.56 -3.55
N GLN A 125 -3.99 -15.49 -2.78
CA GLN A 125 -5.30 -15.17 -3.34
C GLN A 125 -5.35 -13.74 -3.89
N GLY A 126 -4.82 -12.73 -3.17
CA GLY A 126 -4.76 -11.36 -3.66
C GLY A 126 -3.93 -11.23 -4.94
N TYR A 127 -2.81 -11.97 -5.01
CA TYR A 127 -1.99 -12.01 -6.23
C TYR A 127 -2.68 -12.76 -7.39
N LYS A 128 -3.46 -13.82 -7.11
CA LYS A 128 -4.27 -14.49 -8.14
C LYS A 128 -5.31 -13.54 -8.72
N GLU A 129 -5.97 -12.74 -7.89
CA GLU A 129 -6.94 -11.75 -8.34
C GLU A 129 -6.26 -10.65 -9.18
N ALA A 130 -5.11 -10.11 -8.71
CA ALA A 130 -4.33 -9.15 -9.50
C ALA A 130 -3.96 -9.75 -10.87
N ARG A 131 -3.51 -11.02 -10.91
CA ARG A 131 -3.17 -11.71 -12.16
C ARG A 131 -4.41 -11.97 -13.05
N ARG A 132 -5.54 -12.32 -12.47
CA ARG A 132 -6.79 -12.59 -13.21
C ARG A 132 -7.27 -11.37 -13.97
N VAL A 133 -7.24 -10.21 -13.31
CA VAL A 133 -7.72 -8.96 -13.93
C VAL A 133 -6.70 -8.34 -14.88
N LEU A 134 -5.43 -8.76 -14.85
CA LEU A 134 -4.40 -8.31 -15.79
C LEU A 134 -4.57 -8.94 -17.16
N LYS A 135 -4.47 -8.12 -18.20
CA LYS A 135 -4.36 -8.58 -19.59
C LYS A 135 -3.08 -9.42 -19.79
N PRO A 136 -3.03 -10.28 -20.83
CA PRO A 136 -1.78 -10.92 -21.23
C PRO A 136 -0.67 -9.88 -21.45
N GLY A 137 0.48 -10.05 -20.78
CA GLY A 137 1.58 -9.10 -20.81
C GLY A 137 1.44 -7.90 -19.86
N GLY A 138 0.30 -7.76 -19.17
CA GLY A 138 0.10 -6.74 -18.14
C GLY A 138 1.02 -6.93 -16.94
N ARG A 139 1.24 -5.87 -16.17
CA ARG A 139 2.20 -5.86 -15.06
C ARG A 139 1.53 -5.59 -13.72
N PHE A 140 1.96 -6.32 -12.71
CA PHE A 140 1.65 -6.06 -11.31
C PHE A 140 2.86 -5.39 -10.65
N LEU A 141 2.68 -4.15 -10.18
CA LEU A 141 3.69 -3.39 -9.45
C LEU A 141 3.24 -3.22 -8.01
N PHE A 142 4.04 -3.65 -7.07
CA PHE A 142 3.76 -3.43 -5.66
C PHE A 142 5.04 -3.29 -4.86
N ASN A 143 4.93 -2.68 -3.69
CA ASN A 143 6.00 -2.63 -2.71
C ASN A 143 5.50 -3.08 -1.34
N VAL A 144 6.44 -3.53 -0.52
CA VAL A 144 6.25 -3.90 0.88
C VAL A 144 7.43 -3.35 1.67
N TRP A 145 7.25 -3.16 2.97
CA TRP A 145 8.35 -2.78 3.85
C TRP A 145 9.33 -3.93 4.03
N ASP A 146 10.60 -3.60 4.19
CA ASP A 146 11.61 -4.53 4.69
C ASP A 146 11.38 -4.78 6.20
N LYS A 147 12.17 -5.69 6.78
CA LYS A 147 12.10 -6.00 8.20
C LYS A 147 12.20 -4.72 9.05
N ILE A 148 11.57 -4.74 10.21
CA ILE A 148 11.42 -3.55 11.06
C ILE A 148 12.77 -2.93 11.43
N SER A 149 13.83 -3.73 11.60
CA SER A 149 15.19 -3.25 11.93
C SER A 149 15.85 -2.41 10.83
N GLU A 150 15.31 -2.42 9.61
CA GLU A 150 15.74 -1.56 8.50
C GLU A 150 14.85 -0.30 8.36
N ASN A 151 13.95 -0.06 9.32
CA ASN A 151 13.00 1.04 9.30
C ASN A 151 13.06 1.82 10.62
N ASP A 152 14.00 2.76 10.72
CA ASP A 152 14.42 3.44 11.95
C ASP A 152 13.26 3.94 12.82
N PHE A 153 12.28 4.66 12.25
CA PHE A 153 11.17 5.19 13.04
C PHE A 153 10.28 4.09 13.61
N ALA A 154 9.95 3.09 12.80
CA ALA A 154 9.11 1.97 13.23
C ALA A 154 9.80 1.14 14.31
N ASP A 155 11.09 0.90 14.16
CA ASP A 155 11.90 0.13 15.11
C ASP A 155 12.04 0.87 16.45
N VAL A 156 12.42 2.14 16.43
CA VAL A 156 12.58 2.97 17.65
C VAL A 156 11.26 3.08 18.42
N VAL A 157 10.14 3.32 17.73
CA VAL A 157 8.82 3.39 18.40
C VAL A 157 8.44 2.03 18.99
N THR A 158 8.68 0.94 18.28
CA THR A 158 8.36 -0.41 18.78
C THR A 158 9.21 -0.77 20.00
N GLN A 159 10.49 -0.44 19.99
CA GLN A 159 11.39 -0.66 21.14
C GLN A 159 10.99 0.19 22.35
N ALA A 160 10.63 1.47 22.13
CA ALA A 160 10.16 2.34 23.20
C ALA A 160 8.89 1.82 23.85
N LEU A 161 7.92 1.37 23.05
CA LEU A 161 6.69 0.75 23.54
C LEU A 161 6.96 -0.56 24.29
N ALA A 162 7.89 -1.38 23.82
CA ALA A 162 8.28 -2.60 24.52
C ALA A 162 8.90 -2.30 25.91
N GLY A 163 9.61 -1.18 26.05
CA GLY A 163 10.11 -0.72 27.34
C GLY A 163 9.01 -0.25 28.30
N LEU A 164 7.94 0.35 27.76
CA LEU A 164 6.78 0.82 28.54
C LEU A 164 5.82 -0.33 28.92
N PHE A 165 5.70 -1.34 28.06
CA PHE A 165 4.81 -2.49 28.23
C PHE A 165 5.60 -3.81 28.24
N PRO A 166 6.51 -4.05 29.21
CA PRO A 166 7.44 -5.18 29.14
C PRO A 166 6.77 -6.55 29.28
N GLN A 167 5.57 -6.62 29.84
CA GLN A 167 4.82 -7.90 30.00
C GLN A 167 4.08 -8.29 28.73
N ASP A 168 3.59 -7.31 27.96
CA ASP A 168 2.86 -7.52 26.70
C ASP A 168 3.16 -6.36 25.74
N PRO A 169 4.32 -6.35 25.10
CA PRO A 169 4.72 -5.29 24.18
C PRO A 169 3.88 -5.35 22.88
N PRO A 170 3.40 -4.20 22.38
CA PRO A 170 2.70 -4.14 21.11
C PRO A 170 3.57 -4.67 19.96
N ARG A 171 3.04 -5.62 19.19
CA ARG A 171 3.77 -6.30 18.10
C ARG A 171 3.20 -6.04 16.71
N PHE A 172 2.19 -5.19 16.60
CA PHE A 172 1.50 -4.92 15.34
C PHE A 172 2.47 -4.55 14.20
N MET A 173 3.36 -3.59 14.44
CA MET A 173 4.30 -3.10 13.42
C MET A 173 5.19 -4.23 12.87
N ALA A 174 5.85 -4.97 13.75
CA ALA A 174 6.73 -6.06 13.35
C ALA A 174 5.97 -7.25 12.73
N ARG A 175 4.73 -7.51 13.21
CA ARG A 175 3.92 -8.63 12.75
C ARG A 175 3.25 -8.37 11.40
N THR A 176 2.73 -7.20 11.15
CA THR A 176 1.87 -6.91 10.00
C THR A 176 2.55 -6.01 8.97
N PRO A 177 2.82 -4.70 9.19
CA PRO A 177 3.52 -3.89 8.19
C PRO A 177 4.88 -4.44 7.79
N HIS A 178 5.71 -4.83 8.76
CA HIS A 178 7.07 -5.32 8.55
C HIS A 178 7.21 -6.86 8.61
N GLY A 179 6.10 -7.59 8.66
CA GLY A 179 6.10 -9.06 8.77
C GLY A 179 6.16 -9.79 7.44
N TYR A 180 6.08 -9.07 6.31
CA TYR A 180 6.09 -9.66 4.97
C TYR A 180 7.23 -9.08 4.12
N HIS A 181 8.46 -9.32 4.53
CA HIS A 181 9.68 -8.77 3.92
C HIS A 181 10.58 -9.82 3.26
N ASP A 182 10.38 -11.10 3.56
CA ASP A 182 11.21 -12.19 3.04
C ASP A 182 11.02 -12.33 1.53
N VAL A 183 12.09 -12.02 0.78
CA VAL A 183 12.11 -12.04 -0.68
C VAL A 183 11.79 -13.42 -1.24
N GLU A 184 12.31 -14.49 -0.63
CA GLU A 184 12.05 -15.85 -1.09
C GLU A 184 10.58 -16.24 -0.86
N ARG A 185 10.00 -15.82 0.25
CA ARG A 185 8.58 -16.00 0.51
C ARG A 185 7.71 -15.22 -0.48
N ILE A 186 8.06 -13.97 -0.79
CA ILE A 186 7.34 -13.15 -1.78
C ILE A 186 7.41 -13.82 -3.16
N ARG A 187 8.58 -14.31 -3.59
CA ARG A 187 8.74 -15.04 -4.85
C ARG A 187 7.90 -16.30 -4.89
N ALA A 188 7.88 -17.08 -3.81
CA ALA A 188 7.08 -18.30 -3.72
C ALA A 188 5.59 -18.00 -3.81
N ASP A 189 5.09 -16.98 -3.11
CA ASP A 189 3.68 -16.58 -3.12
C ASP A 189 3.25 -16.05 -4.52
N LEU A 190 4.11 -15.27 -5.19
CA LEU A 190 3.88 -14.82 -6.58
C LEU A 190 3.87 -15.98 -7.57
N SER A 191 4.81 -16.93 -7.43
CA SER A 191 4.86 -18.15 -8.26
C SER A 191 3.60 -18.99 -8.06
N ALA A 192 3.14 -19.17 -6.82
CA ALA A 192 1.91 -19.89 -6.50
C ALA A 192 0.66 -19.20 -7.08
N ALA A 193 0.71 -17.88 -7.26
CA ALA A 193 -0.33 -17.11 -7.95
C ALA A 193 -0.19 -17.15 -9.49
N GLY A 194 0.89 -17.74 -10.03
CA GLY A 194 1.12 -17.93 -11.45
C GLY A 194 1.90 -16.81 -12.14
N PHE A 195 2.55 -15.91 -11.40
CA PHE A 195 3.51 -14.97 -11.97
C PHE A 195 4.85 -15.68 -12.25
N THR A 196 5.43 -15.44 -13.43
CA THR A 196 6.65 -16.13 -13.89
C THR A 196 7.87 -15.21 -13.98
N ASN A 197 7.67 -13.94 -14.31
CA ASN A 197 8.74 -12.96 -14.47
C ASN A 197 8.70 -11.99 -13.30
N VAL A 198 9.43 -12.28 -12.22
CA VAL A 198 9.43 -11.47 -11.00
C VAL A 198 10.80 -10.79 -10.85
N SER A 199 10.79 -9.45 -10.87
CA SER A 199 11.91 -8.59 -10.47
C SER A 199 11.62 -8.01 -9.10
N ILE A 200 12.60 -8.01 -8.21
CA ILE A 200 12.49 -7.41 -6.87
C ILE A 200 13.73 -6.55 -6.67
N ASP A 201 13.49 -5.28 -6.38
CA ASP A 201 14.53 -4.30 -6.10
C ASP A 201 14.34 -3.78 -4.67
N ALA A 202 15.42 -3.65 -3.91
CA ALA A 202 15.42 -2.88 -2.67
C ALA A 202 15.57 -1.39 -3.00
N LYS A 203 14.80 -0.54 -2.31
CA LYS A 203 14.88 0.90 -2.44
C LYS A 203 14.95 1.55 -1.06
N ASP A 204 16.07 2.17 -0.79
CA ASP A 204 16.28 2.93 0.44
C ASP A 204 15.86 4.39 0.23
N GLU A 205 15.11 4.91 1.19
CA GLU A 205 14.70 6.31 1.25
C GLU A 205 14.94 6.88 2.65
N ARG A 206 15.25 8.15 2.72
CA ARG A 206 15.47 8.83 3.99
C ARG A 206 14.20 9.57 4.42
N SER A 207 13.58 9.12 5.49
CA SER A 207 12.48 9.83 6.15
C SER A 207 12.99 11.12 6.81
N LYS A 208 12.20 12.19 6.70
CA LYS A 208 12.50 13.49 7.32
C LYS A 208 11.27 14.00 8.03
N ALA A 209 11.42 14.31 9.32
CA ALA A 209 10.40 14.95 10.14
C ALA A 209 10.78 16.39 10.45
N SER A 210 9.81 17.29 10.52
CA SER A 210 10.02 18.69 10.89
C SER A 210 10.27 18.84 12.39
N SER A 211 9.74 17.91 13.20
CA SER A 211 9.92 17.86 14.64
C SER A 211 9.88 16.42 15.15
N PRO A 212 10.42 16.13 16.35
CA PRO A 212 10.31 14.81 16.97
C PRO A 212 8.86 14.38 17.27
N SER A 213 7.93 15.34 17.38
CA SER A 213 6.51 15.04 17.59
C SER A 213 5.81 14.49 16.34
N ASP A 214 6.30 14.81 15.14
CA ASP A 214 5.65 14.35 13.90
C ASP A 214 5.63 12.82 13.79
N PRO A 215 6.76 12.09 13.96
CA PRO A 215 6.73 10.63 13.99
C PRO A 215 5.88 10.08 15.14
N ALA A 216 5.93 10.67 16.32
CA ALA A 216 5.15 10.22 17.47
C ALA A 216 3.63 10.28 17.18
N ILE A 217 3.15 11.39 16.60
CA ILE A 217 1.75 11.55 16.19
C ILE A 217 1.43 10.60 15.04
N ALA A 218 2.32 10.49 14.06
CA ALA A 218 2.15 9.62 12.90
C ALA A 218 1.89 8.17 13.32
N TYR A 219 2.71 7.64 14.20
CA TYR A 219 2.61 6.26 14.68
C TYR A 219 1.50 6.02 15.70
N SER A 220 1.00 7.07 16.40
CA SER A 220 -0.15 6.94 17.30
C SER A 220 -1.47 6.64 16.55
N GLY A 221 -1.52 6.86 15.25
CA GLY A 221 -2.66 6.53 14.40
C GLY A 221 -2.74 5.07 13.97
N TYR A 222 -1.75 4.24 14.29
CA TYR A 222 -1.83 2.81 14.01
C TYR A 222 -2.69 2.08 15.06
N PRO A 223 -3.40 1.00 14.66
CA PRO A 223 -4.13 0.18 15.62
C PRO A 223 -3.18 -0.33 16.72
N VAL A 224 -3.44 0.04 17.95
CA VAL A 224 -2.83 -0.63 19.12
C VAL A 224 -3.77 -1.77 19.51
N GLU A 225 -3.20 -2.96 19.70
CA GLU A 225 -3.95 -4.08 20.27
C GLU A 225 -4.36 -3.69 21.70
N GLU A 226 -5.68 -3.79 22.00
CA GLU A 226 -6.20 -3.75 23.37
C GLU A 226 -5.97 -5.10 24.06
#